data_30cf499d20323c5bed42a64d2c4b8e37
#
_entry.id   30cf499d20323c5bed42a64d2c4b8e37
#
_cell.length_a   1.000
_cell.length_b   1.000
_cell.length_c   1.000
_cell.angle_alpha   90.00
_cell.angle_beta   90.00
_cell.angle_gamma   90.00
#
_symmetry.space_group_name_H-M   'P 1'
#
loop_
_entity.id
_entity.type
_entity.pdbx_description
1 polymer ?
#
loop_
_entity_poly.entity_id
_entity_poly.type
_entity_poly.pdbx_seq_one_letter_code
_entity_poly.pdbx_strand_id
1 'polypeptide(L)'
;ANRDIEYVVYEVKPSQEDIAQAAASVEGAIDEFASTESLKSFLLKYSDRAYSEYWYRKGELATINADIDNFAFSGAKGVSKVFNANNTYYAARVIKTANVPDSVYVKHILLQGADASKKADSLCAVIAKTPSKFASLVEEYSADKNSQADGQLGNIGWMTQTYMIPGLESVITAPVNKPYVVKSTYGSHVVMVTKTTKPLVKKQVAILEKTAVASKETFGSYYSQAVNLVSLANGTYEGYLKAVDSLGVYSHRQNNVLESTSTFGSVDHAKEVTRWVFDAKKGKSSGIITVDNKYFFVAAVKEVRKDGYRNINEVAPMIENTLYTEKRNANKTAQVAQKLAGLGTIEEVGTAFSADVTSRKDISFSPMSSPSVEPAVLGAILNTQVGEMSGAVQGVRGVYVFKLDRKDAGNFFTEDDAKQYTTQKAQYSSQLIIPVMQEAADVKDDRARYF
;
A
#
# COMPACT_ATOMS: atom_id res chain seq x y z
N ALA A 1 13.20 -22.93 -4.64
CA ALA A 1 12.17 -23.99 -4.45
C ALA A 1 10.77 -23.39 -4.49
N ASN A 2 9.77 -24.14 -5.01
CA ASN A 2 8.37 -23.70 -5.00
C ASN A 2 7.42 -24.87 -4.79
N ARG A 3 6.15 -24.55 -4.55
CA ARG A 3 5.07 -25.51 -4.33
C ARG A 3 3.87 -25.15 -5.18
N ASP A 4 3.15 -26.16 -5.66
CA ASP A 4 1.79 -26.01 -6.18
C ASP A 4 0.83 -26.57 -5.15
N ILE A 5 -0.18 -25.78 -4.81
CA ILE A 5 -1.16 -26.16 -3.78
C ILE A 5 -2.59 -25.93 -4.26
N GLU A 6 -3.50 -26.62 -3.62
CA GLU A 6 -4.91 -26.29 -3.64
C GLU A 6 -5.36 -26.03 -2.19
N TYR A 7 -6.31 -25.09 -1.99
CA TYR A 7 -6.77 -24.75 -0.65
C TYR A 7 -8.22 -24.29 -0.64
N VAL A 8 -8.90 -24.57 0.44
CA VAL A 8 -10.19 -23.98 0.81
C VAL A 8 -9.93 -22.95 1.90
N VAL A 9 -10.58 -21.81 1.82
CA VAL A 9 -10.57 -20.79 2.86
C VAL A 9 -12.00 -20.46 3.30
N TYR A 10 -12.23 -20.52 4.60
CA TYR A 10 -13.47 -20.08 5.23
C TYR A 10 -13.20 -18.72 5.88
N GLU A 11 -13.83 -17.66 5.36
CA GLU A 11 -13.83 -16.34 5.98
C GLU A 11 -14.95 -16.27 7.00
N VAL A 12 -14.60 -16.05 8.26
CA VAL A 12 -15.58 -15.90 9.34
C VAL A 12 -16.26 -14.54 9.21
N LYS A 13 -17.53 -14.55 8.78
CA LYS A 13 -18.39 -13.37 8.66
C LYS A 13 -19.50 -13.41 9.70
N PRO A 14 -19.97 -12.24 10.18
CA PRO A 14 -21.12 -12.18 11.06
C PRO A 14 -22.34 -12.86 10.44
N SER A 15 -23.08 -13.62 11.23
CA SER A 15 -24.35 -14.18 10.84
C SER A 15 -25.44 -13.10 10.81
N GLN A 16 -26.63 -13.42 10.29
CA GLN A 16 -27.79 -12.51 10.35
C GLN A 16 -28.21 -12.20 11.80
N GLU A 17 -28.03 -13.15 12.70
CA GLU A 17 -28.29 -12.98 14.12
C GLU A 17 -27.28 -12.02 14.77
N ASP A 18 -25.98 -12.16 14.46
CA ASP A 18 -24.95 -11.23 14.91
C ASP A 18 -25.21 -9.79 14.43
N ILE A 19 -25.65 -9.65 13.17
CA ILE A 19 -26.03 -8.37 12.58
C ILE A 19 -27.24 -7.77 13.30
N ALA A 20 -28.26 -8.56 13.55
CA ALA A 20 -29.45 -8.13 14.27
C ALA A 20 -29.13 -7.74 15.72
N GLN A 21 -28.22 -8.46 16.38
CA GLN A 21 -27.80 -8.14 17.73
C GLN A 21 -27.00 -6.83 17.80
N ALA A 22 -26.15 -6.54 16.82
CA ALA A 22 -25.47 -5.25 16.74
C ALA A 22 -26.46 -4.09 16.57
N ALA A 23 -27.47 -4.25 15.73
CA ALA A 23 -28.55 -3.28 15.57
C ALA A 23 -29.31 -3.05 16.90
N ALA A 24 -29.76 -4.13 17.52
CA ALA A 24 -30.48 -4.07 18.79
C ALA A 24 -29.67 -3.44 19.93
N SER A 25 -28.34 -3.64 19.91
CA SER A 25 -27.44 -3.01 20.89
C SER A 25 -27.42 -1.50 20.78
N VAL A 26 -27.45 -0.95 19.56
CA VAL A 26 -27.52 0.51 19.36
C VAL A 26 -28.91 1.04 19.69
N GLU A 27 -29.97 0.37 19.20
CA GLU A 27 -31.34 0.76 19.45
C GLU A 27 -31.68 0.77 20.96
N GLY A 28 -31.25 -0.27 21.68
CA GLY A 28 -31.48 -0.38 23.12
C GLY A 28 -30.71 0.64 23.98
N ALA A 29 -29.64 1.22 23.43
CA ALA A 29 -28.83 2.22 24.13
C ALA A 29 -29.24 3.68 23.82
N ILE A 30 -30.19 3.94 22.90
CA ILE A 30 -30.53 5.29 22.42
C ILE A 30 -31.04 6.19 23.54
N ASP A 31 -31.93 5.71 24.41
CA ASP A 31 -32.51 6.52 25.47
C ASP A 31 -31.45 6.94 26.50
N GLU A 32 -30.57 6.03 26.91
CA GLU A 32 -29.44 6.34 27.75
C GLU A 32 -28.47 7.27 27.04
N PHE A 33 -28.20 7.08 25.76
CA PHE A 33 -27.36 7.95 24.95
C PHE A 33 -27.91 9.37 24.86
N ALA A 34 -29.22 9.51 24.77
CA ALA A 34 -29.90 10.81 24.70
C ALA A 34 -29.78 11.61 26.02
N SER A 35 -29.82 10.91 27.15
CA SER A 35 -29.91 11.55 28.50
C SER A 35 -28.58 11.59 29.26
N THR A 36 -27.61 10.75 28.92
CA THR A 36 -26.34 10.68 29.68
C THR A 36 -25.58 11.99 29.68
N GLU A 37 -25.04 12.38 30.87
CA GLU A 37 -24.11 13.49 31.02
C GLU A 37 -22.65 13.01 30.80
N SER A 38 -22.35 11.73 31.05
CA SER A 38 -21.03 11.13 30.95
C SER A 38 -20.83 10.39 29.65
N LEU A 39 -20.74 11.11 28.52
CA LEU A 39 -20.58 10.55 27.18
C LEU A 39 -19.34 9.66 27.04
N LYS A 40 -18.22 10.04 27.70
CA LYS A 40 -16.99 9.25 27.66
C LYS A 40 -17.18 7.85 28.25
N SER A 41 -17.80 7.76 29.42
CA SER A 41 -18.08 6.49 30.11
C SER A 41 -19.12 5.68 29.35
N PHE A 42 -20.14 6.35 28.83
CA PHE A 42 -21.19 5.70 28.02
C PHE A 42 -20.63 5.07 26.76
N LEU A 43 -19.88 5.84 25.95
CA LEU A 43 -19.31 5.32 24.70
C LEU A 43 -18.24 4.26 24.94
N LEU A 44 -17.49 4.34 26.04
CA LEU A 44 -16.55 3.28 26.43
C LEU A 44 -17.29 1.94 26.69
N LYS A 45 -18.52 1.99 27.21
CA LYS A 45 -19.32 0.80 27.54
C LYS A 45 -20.06 0.22 26.34
N TYR A 46 -20.62 1.08 25.49
CA TYR A 46 -21.59 0.67 24.47
C TYR A 46 -21.09 0.78 23.02
N SER A 47 -20.00 1.53 22.78
CA SER A 47 -19.57 1.87 21.43
C SER A 47 -18.18 1.29 21.09
N ASP A 48 -18.02 0.91 19.86
CA ASP A 48 -16.71 0.53 19.29
C ASP A 48 -15.87 1.80 19.00
N ARG A 49 -16.49 2.98 18.97
CA ARG A 49 -15.85 4.28 18.80
C ARG A 49 -15.75 5.02 20.12
N ALA A 50 -14.53 5.48 20.44
CA ALA A 50 -14.30 6.31 21.62
C ALA A 50 -14.92 7.72 21.45
N TYR A 51 -15.27 8.35 22.60
CA TYR A 51 -15.69 9.74 22.62
C TYR A 51 -14.54 10.66 22.18
N SER A 52 -14.86 11.63 21.30
CA SER A 52 -13.94 12.66 20.84
C SER A 52 -14.56 14.03 20.96
N GLU A 53 -13.79 15.00 21.43
CA GLU A 53 -14.17 16.42 21.46
C GLU A 53 -13.77 17.17 20.18
N TYR A 54 -13.56 16.43 19.07
CA TYR A 54 -13.20 17.00 17.80
C TYR A 54 -14.32 17.88 17.23
N TRP A 55 -13.93 19.03 16.67
CA TRP A 55 -14.83 19.97 16.04
C TRP A 55 -14.93 19.68 14.53
N TYR A 56 -15.98 19.01 14.13
CA TYR A 56 -16.25 18.66 12.74
C TYR A 56 -16.84 19.84 11.98
N ARG A 57 -16.36 20.11 10.80
CA ARG A 57 -17.04 20.96 9.81
C ARG A 57 -17.95 20.07 8.92
N LYS A 58 -18.88 20.72 8.20
CA LYS A 58 -19.77 20.03 7.28
C LYS A 58 -18.95 19.27 6.22
N GLY A 59 -19.30 18.00 5.99
CA GLY A 59 -18.65 17.07 5.08
C GLY A 59 -17.59 16.16 5.73
N GLU A 60 -17.03 16.50 6.89
CA GLU A 60 -16.00 15.66 7.54
C GLU A 60 -16.58 14.38 8.15
N LEU A 61 -17.78 14.46 8.73
CA LEU A 61 -18.45 13.27 9.27
C LEU A 61 -18.90 12.28 8.19
N ALA A 62 -19.00 12.71 6.95
CA ALA A 62 -19.33 11.84 5.83
C ALA A 62 -18.26 10.74 5.58
N THR A 63 -17.04 10.93 6.04
CA THR A 63 -16.00 9.89 6.02
C THR A 63 -16.30 8.72 6.97
N ILE A 64 -17.11 8.97 7.99
CA ILE A 64 -17.62 7.95 8.92
C ILE A 64 -18.94 7.40 8.36
N ASN A 65 -19.91 8.29 8.16
CA ASN A 65 -21.20 7.98 7.57
C ASN A 65 -21.88 9.27 7.09
N ALA A 66 -22.35 9.29 5.84
CA ALA A 66 -22.97 10.47 5.23
C ALA A 66 -24.27 10.91 5.96
N ASP A 67 -25.04 9.97 6.50
CA ASP A 67 -26.28 10.28 7.23
C ASP A 67 -25.98 10.96 8.57
N ILE A 68 -24.86 10.64 9.22
CA ILE A 68 -24.38 11.33 10.43
C ILE A 68 -24.04 12.78 10.09
N ASP A 69 -23.35 13.04 9.00
CA ASP A 69 -23.02 14.41 8.57
C ASP A 69 -24.28 15.22 8.28
N ASN A 70 -25.20 14.63 7.52
CA ASN A 70 -26.49 15.24 7.20
C ASN A 70 -27.29 15.55 8.47
N PHE A 71 -27.42 14.60 9.39
CA PHE A 71 -28.11 14.81 10.66
C PHE A 71 -27.44 15.92 11.48
N ALA A 72 -26.14 15.86 11.67
CA ALA A 72 -25.40 16.81 12.47
C ALA A 72 -25.58 18.25 11.96
N PHE A 73 -25.61 18.47 10.65
CA PHE A 73 -25.71 19.81 10.05
C PHE A 73 -27.10 20.21 9.57
N SER A 74 -28.14 19.38 9.76
CA SER A 74 -29.53 19.71 9.45
C SER A 74 -30.18 20.70 10.41
N GLY A 75 -29.59 20.93 11.58
CA GLY A 75 -30.22 21.70 12.68
C GLY A 75 -31.08 20.84 13.62
N ALA A 76 -31.18 19.53 13.38
CA ALA A 76 -31.88 18.62 14.27
C ALA A 76 -31.25 18.60 15.68
N LYS A 77 -32.10 18.40 16.69
CA LYS A 77 -31.71 18.31 18.10
C LYS A 77 -31.85 16.88 18.60
N GLY A 78 -31.18 16.57 19.70
CA GLY A 78 -31.25 15.25 20.32
C GLY A 78 -30.34 14.22 19.67
N VAL A 79 -30.81 12.97 19.63
CA VAL A 79 -30.11 11.84 19.00
C VAL A 79 -30.74 11.53 17.64
N SER A 80 -29.95 11.13 16.69
CA SER A 80 -30.40 10.69 15.38
C SER A 80 -31.22 9.37 15.48
N LYS A 81 -31.95 9.05 14.41
CA LYS A 81 -32.30 7.65 14.18
C LYS A 81 -31.07 6.78 14.03
N VAL A 82 -31.24 5.48 14.11
CA VAL A 82 -30.14 4.53 13.79
C VAL A 82 -29.90 4.54 12.29
N PHE A 83 -28.63 4.69 11.91
CA PHE A 83 -28.13 4.54 10.55
C PHE A 83 -27.34 3.25 10.45
N ASN A 84 -27.24 2.66 9.28
CA ASN A 84 -26.36 1.51 9.05
C ASN A 84 -25.55 1.68 7.77
N ALA A 85 -24.35 1.12 7.79
CA ALA A 85 -23.48 0.95 6.62
C ALA A 85 -22.54 -0.23 6.87
N ASN A 86 -22.44 -1.17 5.91
CA ASN A 86 -21.49 -2.30 5.98
C ASN A 86 -21.55 -3.08 7.30
N ASN A 87 -22.75 -3.42 7.78
CA ASN A 87 -22.98 -4.10 9.06
C ASN A 87 -22.49 -3.32 10.30
N THR A 88 -22.30 -2.02 10.17
CA THR A 88 -22.05 -1.12 11.30
C THR A 88 -23.25 -0.21 11.51
N TYR A 89 -23.69 -0.10 12.76
CA TYR A 89 -24.85 0.68 13.18
C TYR A 89 -24.40 1.90 13.94
N TYR A 90 -25.06 3.03 13.67
CA TYR A 90 -24.66 4.32 14.20
C TYR A 90 -25.86 5.07 14.77
N ALA A 91 -25.65 5.77 15.87
CA ALA A 91 -26.49 6.87 16.30
C ALA A 91 -25.60 8.07 16.65
N ALA A 92 -26.06 9.28 16.36
CA ALA A 92 -25.28 10.49 16.57
C ALA A 92 -26.03 11.50 17.45
N ARG A 93 -25.28 12.19 18.31
CA ARG A 93 -25.78 13.27 19.18
C ARG A 93 -24.90 14.50 19.01
N VAL A 94 -25.49 15.62 18.59
CA VAL A 94 -24.80 16.91 18.54
C VAL A 94 -24.63 17.45 19.94
N ILE A 95 -23.40 17.67 20.39
CA ILE A 95 -23.08 18.09 21.75
C ILE A 95 -22.91 19.60 21.84
N LYS A 96 -22.13 20.17 20.93
CA LYS A 96 -21.85 21.60 20.86
C LYS A 96 -21.85 22.08 19.42
N THR A 97 -22.22 23.35 19.25
CA THR A 97 -22.11 24.07 17.97
C THR A 97 -21.41 25.40 18.26
N ALA A 98 -20.36 25.70 17.52
CA ALA A 98 -19.61 26.95 17.67
C ALA A 98 -18.96 27.36 16.35
N ASN A 99 -18.59 28.64 16.26
CA ASN A 99 -17.69 29.12 15.23
C ASN A 99 -16.24 28.86 15.65
N VAL A 100 -15.57 27.92 14.98
CA VAL A 100 -14.22 27.44 15.33
C VAL A 100 -13.32 27.56 14.11
N PRO A 101 -12.10 28.12 14.23
CA PRO A 101 -11.16 28.21 13.12
C PRO A 101 -10.64 26.81 12.71
N ASP A 102 -10.12 26.70 11.50
CA ASP A 102 -9.45 25.46 11.06
C ASP A 102 -8.04 25.35 11.66
N SER A 103 -7.39 26.49 11.86
CA SER A 103 -6.07 26.54 12.48
C SER A 103 -5.88 27.80 13.31
N VAL A 104 -4.99 27.71 14.27
CA VAL A 104 -4.59 28.78 15.17
C VAL A 104 -3.07 28.89 15.21
N TYR A 105 -2.56 30.11 15.31
CA TYR A 105 -1.13 30.36 15.48
C TYR A 105 -0.82 30.51 16.98
N VAL A 106 0.00 29.59 17.50
CA VAL A 106 0.22 29.43 18.94
C VAL A 106 1.64 29.81 19.33
N LYS A 107 1.74 30.53 20.43
CA LYS A 107 2.99 30.77 21.19
C LYS A 107 2.88 30.07 22.51
N HIS A 108 4.02 29.58 23.04
CA HIS A 108 4.05 28.99 24.36
C HIS A 108 5.35 29.26 25.15
N ILE A 109 5.26 29.05 26.47
CA ILE A 109 6.38 28.87 27.37
C ILE A 109 6.19 27.51 28.03
N LEU A 110 7.12 26.59 27.85
CA LEU A 110 7.10 25.27 28.48
C LEU A 110 7.87 25.32 29.80
N LEU A 111 7.23 24.91 30.88
CA LEU A 111 7.81 24.83 32.22
C LEU A 111 7.81 23.38 32.70
N GLN A 112 8.92 22.97 33.29
CA GLN A 112 9.12 21.62 33.82
C GLN A 112 9.55 21.68 35.30
N GLY A 113 9.42 20.53 35.98
CA GLY A 113 9.78 20.40 37.40
C GLY A 113 8.62 20.64 38.38
N ALA A 114 8.91 20.49 39.66
CA ALA A 114 7.89 20.46 40.72
C ALA A 114 7.06 21.75 40.82
N ASP A 115 7.66 22.91 40.59
CA ASP A 115 7.00 24.21 40.68
C ASP A 115 6.47 24.73 39.32
N ALA A 116 6.51 23.92 38.28
CA ALA A 116 6.15 24.34 36.93
C ALA A 116 4.74 24.96 36.84
N SER A 117 3.75 24.37 37.51
CA SER A 117 2.38 24.89 37.51
C SER A 117 2.28 26.28 38.16
N LYS A 118 2.90 26.48 39.33
CA LYS A 118 2.88 27.78 40.04
C LYS A 118 3.60 28.86 39.24
N LYS A 119 4.73 28.50 38.62
CA LYS A 119 5.47 29.41 37.73
C LYS A 119 4.65 29.78 36.52
N ALA A 120 3.96 28.80 35.91
CA ALA A 120 3.09 29.04 34.76
C ALA A 120 1.97 30.04 35.11
N ASP A 121 1.30 29.87 36.25
CA ASP A 121 0.27 30.80 36.69
C ASP A 121 0.83 32.21 36.89
N SER A 122 2.00 32.33 37.51
CA SER A 122 2.67 33.62 37.72
C SER A 122 3.05 34.29 36.41
N LEU A 123 3.67 33.56 35.47
CA LEU A 123 4.06 34.08 34.16
C LEU A 123 2.83 34.45 33.31
N CYS A 124 1.78 33.65 33.38
CA CYS A 124 0.51 33.92 32.71
C CYS A 124 -0.07 35.27 33.19
N ALA A 125 -0.07 35.52 34.48
CA ALA A 125 -0.53 36.79 35.06
C ALA A 125 0.32 37.99 34.64
N VAL A 126 1.63 37.82 34.50
CA VAL A 126 2.54 38.87 34.00
C VAL A 126 2.26 39.17 32.54
N ILE A 127 2.11 38.12 31.69
CA ILE A 127 1.85 38.27 30.26
C ILE A 127 0.47 38.89 30.03
N ALA A 128 -0.52 38.50 30.81
CA ALA A 128 -1.87 39.09 30.72
C ALA A 128 -1.87 40.62 30.96
N LYS A 129 -1.00 41.11 31.84
CA LYS A 129 -0.83 42.56 32.13
C LYS A 129 0.08 43.22 31.09
N THR A 130 1.10 42.55 30.63
CA THR A 130 2.14 43.10 29.76
C THR A 130 2.52 42.10 28.68
N PRO A 131 1.72 41.98 27.59
CA PRO A 131 1.95 40.96 26.52
C PRO A 131 3.32 41.10 25.84
N SER A 132 3.91 42.28 25.82
CA SER A 132 5.25 42.53 25.23
C SER A 132 6.38 41.77 25.94
N LYS A 133 6.18 41.35 27.18
CA LYS A 133 7.17 40.55 27.93
C LYS A 133 7.22 39.08 27.50
N PHE A 134 6.30 38.64 26.66
CA PHE A 134 6.24 37.22 26.26
C PHE A 134 7.59 36.69 25.76
N ALA A 135 8.22 37.39 24.83
CA ALA A 135 9.48 36.94 24.23
C ALA A 135 10.62 36.80 25.23
N SER A 136 10.82 37.81 26.08
CA SER A 136 11.87 37.76 27.12
C SER A 136 11.63 36.64 28.15
N LEU A 137 10.36 36.41 28.52
CA LEU A 137 10.01 35.31 29.43
C LEU A 137 10.18 33.92 28.79
N VAL A 138 10.02 33.80 27.48
CA VAL A 138 10.35 32.55 26.74
C VAL A 138 11.85 32.27 26.83
N GLU A 139 12.68 33.27 26.56
CA GLU A 139 14.14 33.13 26.63
C GLU A 139 14.62 32.71 28.03
N GLU A 140 14.02 33.31 29.06
CA GLU A 140 14.42 33.11 30.45
C GLU A 140 13.90 31.77 31.02
N TYR A 141 12.64 31.42 30.76
CA TYR A 141 11.96 30.33 31.48
C TYR A 141 11.60 29.12 30.67
N SER A 142 11.51 29.21 29.32
CA SER A 142 11.03 28.06 28.53
C SER A 142 12.04 26.93 28.48
N ALA A 143 11.58 25.73 28.82
CA ALA A 143 12.36 24.51 28.63
C ALA A 143 12.39 24.09 27.16
N ASP A 144 11.42 24.54 26.36
CA ASP A 144 11.43 24.29 24.90
C ASP A 144 12.26 25.39 24.22
N LYS A 145 13.39 24.96 23.65
CA LYS A 145 14.30 25.79 22.84
C LYS A 145 14.18 25.54 21.36
N ASN A 146 13.28 24.61 20.91
CA ASN A 146 13.15 24.17 19.54
C ASN A 146 12.00 24.86 18.79
N SER A 147 10.93 25.26 19.50
CA SER A 147 9.78 25.94 18.88
C SER A 147 10.16 27.37 18.48
N GLN A 148 10.47 27.54 17.19
CA GLN A 148 10.95 28.80 16.61
C GLN A 148 10.30 29.11 15.26
N ALA A 149 9.00 28.88 15.12
CA ALA A 149 8.30 29.30 13.91
C ALA A 149 8.49 30.81 13.67
N ASP A 150 8.71 31.19 12.41
CA ASP A 150 9.05 32.58 12.02
C ASP A 150 10.34 33.11 12.70
N GLY A 151 11.26 32.24 13.11
CA GLY A 151 12.55 32.61 13.71
C GLY A 151 12.44 33.20 15.13
N GLN A 152 11.30 33.11 15.77
CA GLN A 152 11.08 33.59 17.15
C GLN A 152 10.90 32.43 18.13
N LEU A 153 11.75 32.34 19.13
CA LEU A 153 11.66 31.34 20.18
C LEU A 153 10.30 31.39 20.87
N GLY A 154 9.72 30.20 21.16
CA GLY A 154 8.41 30.05 21.78
C GLY A 154 7.25 30.08 20.78
N ASN A 155 7.51 30.33 19.51
CA ASN A 155 6.49 30.21 18.47
C ASN A 155 6.38 28.73 18.01
N ILE A 156 5.28 28.06 18.34
CA ILE A 156 4.95 26.73 17.82
C ILE A 156 4.54 26.85 16.33
N GLY A 157 3.87 27.94 15.97
CA GLY A 157 3.35 28.16 14.63
C GLY A 157 1.87 27.77 14.49
N TRP A 158 1.47 27.48 13.24
CA TRP A 158 0.10 27.08 12.93
C TRP A 158 -0.18 25.66 13.41
N MET A 159 -1.24 25.51 14.19
CA MET A 159 -1.74 24.24 14.73
C MET A 159 -3.17 24.00 14.23
N THR A 160 -3.46 22.74 13.87
CA THR A 160 -4.80 22.27 13.54
C THR A 160 -5.22 21.19 14.53
N GLN A 161 -6.48 20.81 14.56
CA GLN A 161 -6.92 19.73 15.46
C GLN A 161 -6.22 18.38 15.20
N THR A 162 -5.80 18.12 13.96
CA THR A 162 -5.09 16.89 13.56
C THR A 162 -3.59 16.94 13.86
N TYR A 163 -3.02 18.15 13.94
CA TYR A 163 -1.60 18.40 14.25
C TYR A 163 -1.51 19.24 15.53
N MET A 164 -2.00 18.65 16.62
CA MET A 164 -2.02 19.29 17.94
C MET A 164 -1.04 18.57 18.86
N ILE A 165 -0.31 19.36 19.66
CA ILE A 165 0.47 18.79 20.76
C ILE A 165 -0.53 18.23 21.77
N PRO A 166 -0.41 16.94 22.16
CA PRO A 166 -1.31 16.34 23.15
C PRO A 166 -1.35 17.14 24.46
N GLY A 167 -2.55 17.50 24.87
CA GLY A 167 -2.80 18.36 26.04
C GLY A 167 -3.05 19.83 25.69
N LEU A 168 -2.78 20.26 24.44
CA LEU A 168 -3.03 21.64 24.00
C LEU A 168 -4.33 21.79 23.19
N GLU A 169 -5.23 20.81 23.18
CA GLU A 169 -6.43 20.77 22.35
C GLU A 169 -7.33 22.00 22.52
N SER A 170 -7.32 22.61 23.75
CA SER A 170 -8.11 23.80 24.07
C SER A 170 -7.71 25.04 23.27
N VAL A 171 -6.49 25.08 22.66
CA VAL A 171 -6.04 26.29 21.94
C VAL A 171 -6.90 26.57 20.71
N ILE A 172 -7.54 25.54 20.11
CA ILE A 172 -8.34 25.70 18.89
C ILE A 172 -9.56 26.62 19.11
N THR A 173 -10.07 26.69 20.34
CA THR A 173 -11.20 27.53 20.72
C THR A 173 -10.80 28.69 21.61
N ALA A 174 -9.51 28.84 21.90
CA ALA A 174 -9.03 29.89 22.80
C ALA A 174 -9.17 31.27 22.16
N PRO A 175 -9.49 32.28 22.97
CA PRO A 175 -9.55 33.67 22.49
C PRO A 175 -8.17 34.19 22.12
N VAL A 176 -8.11 34.95 21.01
CA VAL A 176 -6.86 35.53 20.51
C VAL A 176 -6.29 36.53 21.53
N ASN A 177 -4.96 36.53 21.68
CA ASN A 177 -4.17 37.41 22.55
C ASN A 177 -4.51 37.29 24.03
N LYS A 178 -5.10 36.20 24.49
CA LYS A 178 -5.31 35.92 25.90
C LYS A 178 -4.43 34.76 26.33
N PRO A 179 -3.44 34.97 27.23
CA PRO A 179 -2.64 33.88 27.76
C PRO A 179 -3.44 33.05 28.76
N TYR A 180 -3.17 31.76 28.82
CA TYR A 180 -3.71 30.87 29.86
C TYR A 180 -2.78 29.66 30.06
N VAL A 181 -2.98 28.93 31.14
CA VAL A 181 -2.15 27.80 31.51
C VAL A 181 -2.81 26.50 31.07
N VAL A 182 -2.00 25.61 30.40
CA VAL A 182 -2.40 24.27 29.99
C VAL A 182 -1.36 23.29 30.49
N LYS A 183 -1.79 22.07 30.80
CA LYS A 183 -0.92 20.95 31.17
C LYS A 183 -0.87 19.93 30.06
N SER A 184 0.33 19.43 29.76
CA SER A 184 0.57 18.33 28.87
C SER A 184 1.49 17.30 29.52
N THR A 185 1.80 16.22 28.80
CA THR A 185 2.81 15.24 29.22
C THR A 185 4.23 15.82 29.26
N TYR A 186 4.47 16.96 28.61
CA TYR A 186 5.75 17.64 28.58
C TYR A 186 5.94 18.60 29.77
N GLY A 187 4.87 19.03 30.43
CA GLY A 187 4.90 19.94 31.54
C GLY A 187 3.73 20.91 31.57
N SER A 188 3.92 22.05 32.24
CA SER A 188 2.95 23.15 32.27
C SER A 188 3.32 24.18 31.20
N HIS A 189 2.34 24.59 30.40
CA HIS A 189 2.53 25.59 29.35
C HIS A 189 1.77 26.86 29.66
N VAL A 190 2.40 28.00 29.44
CA VAL A 190 1.67 29.25 29.25
C VAL A 190 1.49 29.40 27.75
N VAL A 191 0.25 29.31 27.26
CA VAL A 191 -0.07 29.37 25.81
C VAL A 191 -0.82 30.66 25.48
N MET A 192 -0.60 31.15 24.27
CA MET A 192 -1.33 32.28 23.71
C MET A 192 -1.56 32.07 22.22
N VAL A 193 -2.83 32.12 21.80
CA VAL A 193 -3.19 32.18 20.40
C VAL A 193 -3.05 33.59 19.89
N THR A 194 -2.30 33.84 18.83
CA THR A 194 -2.06 35.20 18.29
C THR A 194 -2.77 35.46 16.96
N LYS A 195 -3.03 34.42 16.18
CA LYS A 195 -3.75 34.52 14.90
C LYS A 195 -4.66 33.28 14.73
N THR A 196 -5.74 33.43 13.99
CA THR A 196 -6.64 32.35 13.62
C THR A 196 -7.01 32.45 12.14
N THR A 197 -7.34 31.33 11.52
CA THR A 197 -8.09 31.34 10.27
C THR A 197 -9.52 31.82 10.50
N LYS A 198 -10.25 32.13 9.44
CA LYS A 198 -11.65 32.54 9.55
C LYS A 198 -12.46 31.43 10.23
N PRO A 199 -13.14 31.69 11.35
CA PRO A 199 -13.96 30.71 12.02
C PRO A 199 -15.14 30.25 11.16
N LEU A 200 -15.41 28.96 11.20
CA LEU A 200 -16.52 28.29 10.49
C LEU A 200 -17.43 27.62 11.53
N VAL A 201 -18.70 27.46 11.17
CA VAL A 201 -19.61 26.68 12.00
C VAL A 201 -19.14 25.23 12.07
N LYS A 202 -18.76 24.80 13.25
CA LYS A 202 -18.35 23.41 13.54
C LYS A 202 -19.18 22.84 14.68
N LYS A 203 -19.18 21.51 14.74
CA LYS A 203 -19.93 20.77 15.75
C LYS A 203 -19.07 19.70 16.40
N GLN A 204 -19.26 19.54 17.72
CA GLN A 204 -18.84 18.33 18.41
C GLN A 204 -19.99 17.34 18.38
N VAL A 205 -19.69 16.12 17.96
CA VAL A 205 -20.69 15.07 17.78
C VAL A 205 -20.21 13.81 18.48
N ALA A 206 -21.02 13.31 19.41
CA ALA A 206 -20.84 11.99 19.97
C ALA A 206 -21.46 10.97 19.01
N ILE A 207 -20.77 9.88 18.76
CA ILE A 207 -21.19 8.83 17.81
C ILE A 207 -21.18 7.50 18.56
N LEU A 208 -22.35 6.93 18.75
CA LEU A 208 -22.51 5.56 19.18
C LEU A 208 -22.39 4.67 17.93
N GLU A 209 -21.40 3.81 17.91
CA GLU A 209 -21.05 2.96 16.76
C GLU A 209 -20.94 1.51 17.23
N LYS A 210 -21.59 0.60 16.54
CA LYS A 210 -21.47 -0.84 16.79
C LYS A 210 -21.37 -1.61 15.49
N THR A 211 -20.23 -2.26 15.28
CA THR A 211 -20.00 -3.14 14.14
C THR A 211 -20.41 -4.57 14.51
N ALA A 212 -21.17 -5.21 13.64
CA ALA A 212 -21.47 -6.62 13.79
C ALA A 212 -20.17 -7.44 13.63
N VAL A 213 -19.86 -8.23 14.62
CA VAL A 213 -18.75 -9.18 14.63
C VAL A 213 -19.31 -10.58 14.81
N ALA A 214 -18.62 -11.58 14.25
CA ALA A 214 -19.04 -12.97 14.41
C ALA A 214 -19.02 -13.37 15.88
N SER A 215 -20.14 -13.89 16.38
CA SER A 215 -20.23 -14.50 17.72
C SER A 215 -19.42 -15.76 17.83
N LYS A 216 -19.28 -16.29 19.05
CA LYS A 216 -18.62 -17.58 19.28
C LYS A 216 -19.31 -18.71 18.55
N GLU A 217 -20.62 -18.66 18.47
CA GLU A 217 -21.48 -19.62 17.78
C GLU A 217 -21.22 -19.57 16.27
N THR A 218 -21.20 -18.38 15.69
CA THR A 218 -20.88 -18.17 14.27
C THR A 218 -19.44 -18.64 13.96
N PHE A 219 -18.47 -18.25 14.78
CA PHE A 219 -17.08 -18.70 14.66
C PHE A 219 -16.98 -20.24 14.74
N GLY A 220 -17.67 -20.84 15.72
CA GLY A 220 -17.73 -22.29 15.90
C GLY A 220 -18.35 -23.02 14.71
N SER A 221 -19.34 -22.44 14.06
CA SER A 221 -19.94 -22.99 12.84
C SER A 221 -18.93 -23.06 11.69
N TYR A 222 -18.20 -21.98 11.40
CA TYR A 222 -17.14 -21.97 10.37
C TYR A 222 -15.99 -22.93 10.72
N TYR A 223 -15.59 -22.98 12.00
CA TYR A 223 -14.59 -23.92 12.46
C TYR A 223 -15.02 -25.37 12.25
N SER A 224 -16.29 -25.70 12.54
CA SER A 224 -16.85 -27.04 12.34
C SER A 224 -16.88 -27.45 10.87
N GLN A 225 -17.14 -26.50 9.94
CA GLN A 225 -17.06 -26.76 8.50
C GLN A 225 -15.61 -27.11 8.09
N ALA A 226 -14.63 -26.37 8.61
CA ALA A 226 -13.22 -26.64 8.35
C ALA A 226 -12.77 -27.99 8.96
N VAL A 227 -13.24 -28.35 10.17
CA VAL A 227 -13.00 -29.64 10.80
C VAL A 227 -13.56 -30.79 9.94
N ASN A 228 -14.77 -30.64 9.42
CA ASN A 228 -15.38 -31.63 8.55
C ASN A 228 -14.54 -31.88 7.28
N LEU A 229 -14.09 -30.80 6.62
CA LEU A 229 -13.21 -30.92 5.46
C LEU A 229 -11.88 -31.63 5.80
N VAL A 230 -11.24 -31.26 6.90
CA VAL A 230 -9.99 -31.91 7.37
C VAL A 230 -10.20 -33.40 7.66
N SER A 231 -11.31 -33.74 8.31
CA SER A 231 -11.64 -35.14 8.64
C SER A 231 -11.81 -35.99 7.39
N LEU A 232 -12.56 -35.50 6.41
CA LEU A 232 -12.78 -36.20 5.14
C LEU A 232 -11.51 -36.28 4.27
N ALA A 233 -10.67 -35.23 4.29
CA ALA A 233 -9.40 -35.19 3.57
C ALA A 233 -8.38 -36.20 4.09
N ASN A 234 -8.48 -36.57 5.35
CA ASN A 234 -7.65 -37.61 5.99
C ASN A 234 -6.14 -37.43 5.75
N GLY A 235 -5.65 -36.20 5.79
CA GLY A 235 -4.24 -35.83 5.65
C GLY A 235 -3.61 -36.10 4.27
N THR A 236 -4.41 -36.34 3.23
CA THR A 236 -3.92 -36.63 1.87
C THR A 236 -4.49 -35.68 0.82
N TYR A 237 -3.72 -35.42 -0.23
CA TYR A 237 -4.17 -34.60 -1.36
C TYR A 237 -5.39 -35.23 -2.07
N GLU A 238 -5.35 -36.54 -2.30
CA GLU A 238 -6.47 -37.24 -2.94
C GLU A 238 -7.73 -37.22 -2.09
N GLY A 239 -7.58 -37.42 -0.78
CA GLY A 239 -8.68 -37.30 0.17
C GLY A 239 -9.25 -35.87 0.21
N TYR A 240 -8.38 -34.87 0.15
CA TYR A 240 -8.78 -33.47 0.04
C TYR A 240 -9.63 -33.21 -1.20
N LEU A 241 -9.23 -33.68 -2.38
CA LEU A 241 -10.01 -33.49 -3.59
C LEU A 241 -11.41 -34.13 -3.49
N LYS A 242 -11.48 -35.35 -2.97
CA LYS A 242 -12.77 -36.05 -2.73
C LYS A 242 -13.64 -35.31 -1.73
N ALA A 243 -13.04 -34.79 -0.66
CA ALA A 243 -13.74 -34.02 0.35
C ALA A 243 -14.31 -32.72 -0.19
N VAL A 244 -13.53 -31.97 -0.98
CA VAL A 244 -13.95 -30.75 -1.67
C VAL A 244 -15.15 -31.01 -2.59
N ASP A 245 -15.08 -32.06 -3.41
CA ASP A 245 -16.16 -32.46 -4.30
C ASP A 245 -17.42 -32.88 -3.53
N SER A 246 -17.25 -33.73 -2.51
CA SER A 246 -18.37 -34.21 -1.67
C SER A 246 -19.09 -33.10 -0.90
N LEU A 247 -18.33 -32.10 -0.42
CA LEU A 247 -18.88 -30.96 0.33
C LEU A 247 -19.38 -29.84 -0.58
N GLY A 248 -19.07 -29.87 -1.87
CA GLY A 248 -19.40 -28.83 -2.83
C GLY A 248 -18.75 -27.48 -2.50
N VAL A 249 -17.57 -27.49 -1.85
CA VAL A 249 -16.86 -26.27 -1.49
C VAL A 249 -15.87 -25.85 -2.57
N TYR A 250 -15.62 -24.55 -2.71
CA TYR A 250 -14.71 -24.05 -3.72
C TYR A 250 -13.26 -24.21 -3.28
N SER A 251 -12.45 -24.88 -4.11
CA SER A 251 -11.01 -25.01 -3.93
C SER A 251 -10.25 -24.04 -4.83
N HIS A 252 -9.44 -23.20 -4.22
CA HIS A 252 -8.53 -22.31 -4.91
C HIS A 252 -7.27 -23.07 -5.34
N ARG A 253 -6.72 -22.72 -6.51
CA ARG A 253 -5.43 -23.25 -7.00
C ARG A 253 -4.39 -22.14 -6.96
N GLN A 254 -3.23 -22.42 -6.39
CA GLN A 254 -2.10 -21.51 -6.41
C GLN A 254 -0.83 -22.27 -6.78
N ASN A 255 -0.28 -21.92 -7.93
CA ASN A 255 0.96 -22.49 -8.44
C ASN A 255 2.14 -21.59 -8.06
N ASN A 256 3.33 -22.19 -8.00
CA ASN A 256 4.59 -21.48 -7.75
C ASN A 256 4.59 -20.67 -6.42
N VAL A 257 4.00 -21.22 -5.37
CA VAL A 257 4.11 -20.65 -4.01
C VAL A 257 5.58 -20.65 -3.60
N LEU A 258 6.11 -19.48 -3.26
CA LEU A 258 7.46 -19.26 -2.77
C LEU A 258 7.46 -19.13 -1.23
N GLU A 259 8.62 -19.28 -0.59
CA GLU A 259 8.75 -19.03 0.86
C GLU A 259 8.43 -17.59 1.25
N SER A 260 8.60 -16.66 0.32
CA SER A 260 8.21 -15.26 0.48
C SER A 260 6.71 -14.99 0.28
N THR A 261 5.94 -15.94 -0.24
CA THR A 261 4.50 -15.75 -0.46
C THR A 261 3.79 -15.51 0.86
N SER A 262 2.96 -14.46 0.92
CA SER A 262 2.15 -14.12 2.11
C SER A 262 0.69 -13.89 1.77
N THR A 263 0.34 -13.91 0.50
CA THR A 263 -1.04 -13.64 0.02
C THR A 263 -1.61 -14.88 -0.64
N PHE A 264 -2.80 -15.27 -0.22
CA PHE A 264 -3.56 -16.39 -0.77
C PHE A 264 -4.97 -15.92 -1.14
N GLY A 265 -5.23 -15.78 -2.44
CA GLY A 265 -6.46 -15.16 -2.93
C GLY A 265 -6.55 -13.70 -2.49
N SER A 266 -7.59 -13.37 -1.71
CA SER A 266 -7.81 -12.03 -1.12
C SER A 266 -7.29 -11.90 0.32
N VAL A 267 -6.61 -12.91 0.85
CA VAL A 267 -6.11 -12.91 2.24
C VAL A 267 -4.63 -12.58 2.23
N ASP A 268 -4.28 -11.43 2.77
CA ASP A 268 -2.91 -10.99 2.97
C ASP A 268 -2.36 -11.50 4.31
N HIS A 269 -1.04 -11.41 4.48
CA HIS A 269 -0.33 -11.77 5.71
C HIS A 269 -0.51 -13.22 6.19
N ALA A 270 -0.90 -14.14 5.28
CA ALA A 270 -1.16 -15.55 5.58
C ALA A 270 0.12 -16.42 5.59
N LYS A 271 1.15 -15.98 6.31
CA LYS A 271 2.44 -16.67 6.43
C LYS A 271 2.32 -18.07 7.08
N GLU A 272 1.33 -18.28 7.91
CA GLU A 272 1.02 -19.56 8.51
C GLU A 272 0.77 -20.64 7.45
N VAL A 273 0.07 -20.27 6.37
CA VAL A 273 -0.18 -21.14 5.23
C VAL A 273 1.12 -21.48 4.53
N THR A 274 1.95 -20.49 4.21
CA THR A 274 3.25 -20.69 3.55
C THR A 274 4.16 -21.59 4.39
N ARG A 275 4.23 -21.34 5.70
CA ARG A 275 5.03 -22.14 6.63
C ARG A 275 4.62 -23.61 6.58
N TRP A 276 3.33 -23.88 6.70
CA TRP A 276 2.83 -25.26 6.61
C TRP A 276 3.14 -25.88 5.24
N VAL A 277 2.92 -25.15 4.14
CA VAL A 277 3.14 -25.61 2.77
C VAL A 277 4.59 -26.04 2.54
N PHE A 278 5.56 -25.33 3.13
CA PHE A 278 6.98 -25.64 2.98
C PHE A 278 7.45 -26.76 3.90
N ASP A 279 6.77 -27.02 5.01
CA ASP A 279 7.03 -28.15 5.90
C ASP A 279 6.38 -29.45 5.39
N ALA A 280 5.32 -29.33 4.60
CA ALA A 280 4.56 -30.48 4.10
C ALA A 280 5.26 -31.17 2.93
N LYS A 281 5.05 -32.49 2.84
CA LYS A 281 5.47 -33.31 1.69
C LYS A 281 4.40 -33.27 0.59
N LYS A 282 4.83 -33.52 -0.66
CA LYS A 282 3.90 -33.74 -1.80
C LYS A 282 2.83 -34.78 -1.41
N GLY A 283 1.59 -34.51 -1.79
CA GLY A 283 0.45 -35.39 -1.57
C GLY A 283 -0.15 -35.32 -0.16
N LYS A 284 0.24 -34.34 0.67
CA LYS A 284 -0.33 -34.12 2.00
C LYS A 284 -1.36 -32.99 1.99
N SER A 285 -2.35 -33.12 2.88
CA SER A 285 -3.27 -32.03 3.25
C SER A 285 -3.05 -31.60 4.70
N SER A 286 -3.39 -30.35 4.99
CA SER A 286 -3.23 -29.73 6.32
C SER A 286 -4.36 -30.13 7.27
N GLY A 287 -4.14 -29.87 8.57
CA GLY A 287 -5.19 -29.51 9.48
C GLY A 287 -5.73 -28.11 9.20
N ILE A 288 -6.47 -27.54 10.14
CA ILE A 288 -6.93 -26.16 10.06
C ILE A 288 -5.74 -25.23 10.33
N ILE A 289 -5.50 -24.30 9.40
CA ILE A 289 -4.54 -23.21 9.56
C ILE A 289 -5.36 -21.94 9.80
N THR A 290 -5.20 -21.33 10.97
CA THR A 290 -5.93 -20.11 11.32
C THR A 290 -5.07 -18.90 11.01
N VAL A 291 -5.66 -17.93 10.29
CA VAL A 291 -5.02 -16.65 9.95
C VAL A 291 -5.88 -15.51 10.51
N ASP A 292 -5.25 -14.57 11.22
CA ASP A 292 -5.86 -13.36 11.82
C ASP A 292 -7.11 -13.63 12.68
N ASN A 293 -7.28 -14.83 13.24
CA ASN A 293 -8.48 -15.26 13.93
C ASN A 293 -9.79 -15.04 13.11
N LYS A 294 -9.67 -14.93 11.81
CA LYS A 294 -10.76 -14.61 10.88
C LYS A 294 -10.88 -15.61 9.74
N TYR A 295 -9.80 -16.25 9.37
CA TYR A 295 -9.77 -17.17 8.25
C TYR A 295 -9.32 -18.57 8.68
N PHE A 296 -10.02 -19.59 8.19
CA PHE A 296 -9.61 -20.98 8.33
C PHE A 296 -9.23 -21.55 6.98
N PHE A 297 -7.97 -21.88 6.82
CA PHE A 297 -7.45 -22.54 5.64
C PHE A 297 -7.31 -24.03 5.86
N VAL A 298 -7.66 -24.80 4.83
CA VAL A 298 -7.29 -26.19 4.67
C VAL A 298 -6.59 -26.31 3.33
N ALA A 299 -5.29 -26.58 3.36
CA ALA A 299 -4.44 -26.60 2.17
C ALA A 299 -3.94 -28.01 1.85
N ALA A 300 -3.68 -28.29 0.59
CA ALA A 300 -3.14 -29.55 0.13
C ALA A 300 -2.02 -29.34 -0.89
N VAL A 301 -0.88 -30.03 -0.69
CA VAL A 301 0.30 -29.89 -1.54
C VAL A 301 0.20 -30.85 -2.72
N LYS A 302 0.02 -30.29 -3.91
CA LYS A 302 -0.06 -31.00 -5.18
C LYS A 302 1.32 -31.37 -5.71
N GLU A 303 2.24 -30.39 -5.71
CA GLU A 303 3.57 -30.55 -6.27
C GLU A 303 4.62 -29.84 -5.43
N VAL A 304 5.80 -30.45 -5.37
CA VAL A 304 6.96 -29.90 -4.68
C VAL A 304 8.11 -29.80 -5.68
N ARG A 305 8.54 -28.59 -5.99
CA ARG A 305 9.69 -28.34 -6.86
C ARG A 305 10.86 -27.85 -6.04
N LYS A 306 11.95 -28.59 -6.10
CA LYS A 306 13.24 -28.18 -5.51
C LYS A 306 13.94 -27.20 -6.44
N ASP A 307 14.95 -26.53 -5.92
CA ASP A 307 15.84 -25.73 -6.76
C ASP A 307 16.55 -26.60 -7.79
N GLY A 308 16.80 -26.03 -8.97
CA GLY A 308 17.43 -26.71 -10.08
C GLY A 308 16.67 -26.51 -11.39
N TYR A 309 16.89 -27.41 -12.31
CA TYR A 309 16.24 -27.36 -13.63
C TYR A 309 14.82 -27.89 -13.57
N ARG A 310 13.91 -27.27 -14.32
CA ARG A 310 12.55 -27.77 -14.50
C ARG A 310 12.54 -29.09 -15.23
N ASN A 311 11.51 -29.90 -14.97
CA ASN A 311 11.32 -31.15 -15.71
C ASN A 311 11.17 -30.85 -17.21
N ILE A 312 11.87 -31.62 -18.05
CA ILE A 312 11.85 -31.45 -19.50
C ILE A 312 10.42 -31.47 -20.07
N ASN A 313 9.55 -32.32 -19.52
CA ASN A 313 8.16 -32.41 -19.97
C ASN A 313 7.34 -31.14 -19.74
N GLU A 314 7.70 -30.33 -18.72
CA GLU A 314 7.03 -29.06 -18.41
C GLU A 314 7.49 -27.93 -19.35
N VAL A 315 8.72 -27.97 -19.82
CA VAL A 315 9.34 -26.91 -20.61
C VAL A 315 9.46 -27.28 -22.12
N ALA A 316 9.29 -28.56 -22.45
CA ALA A 316 9.44 -29.03 -23.81
C ALA A 316 8.64 -28.21 -24.84
N PRO A 317 7.36 -27.86 -24.64
CA PRO A 317 6.60 -27.08 -25.64
C PRO A 317 7.21 -25.69 -25.89
N MET A 318 7.73 -25.06 -24.87
CA MET A 318 8.38 -23.75 -24.98
C MET A 318 9.74 -23.87 -25.71
N ILE A 319 10.55 -24.86 -25.32
CA ILE A 319 11.85 -25.13 -25.94
C ILE A 319 11.67 -25.51 -27.40
N GLU A 320 10.71 -26.39 -27.69
CA GLU A 320 10.39 -26.83 -29.04
C GLU A 320 10.01 -25.65 -29.95
N ASN A 321 9.16 -24.76 -29.48
CA ASN A 321 8.78 -23.57 -30.25
C ASN A 321 9.98 -22.64 -30.50
N THR A 322 10.84 -22.47 -29.50
CA THR A 322 12.08 -21.68 -29.64
C THR A 322 13.01 -22.28 -30.67
N LEU A 323 13.30 -23.57 -30.53
CA LEU A 323 14.17 -24.31 -31.47
C LEU A 323 13.60 -24.38 -32.89
N TYR A 324 12.27 -24.54 -33.01
CA TYR A 324 11.60 -24.50 -34.32
C TYR A 324 11.78 -23.14 -34.97
N THR A 325 11.60 -22.06 -34.22
CA THR A 325 11.76 -20.68 -34.72
C THR A 325 13.21 -20.42 -35.14
N GLU A 326 14.18 -20.83 -34.34
CA GLU A 326 15.61 -20.70 -34.66
C GLU A 326 15.97 -21.45 -35.92
N LYS A 327 15.60 -22.74 -36.04
CA LYS A 327 15.85 -23.58 -37.24
C LYS A 327 15.18 -23.02 -38.46
N ARG A 328 13.91 -22.61 -38.35
CA ARG A 328 13.17 -21.97 -39.44
C ARG A 328 13.87 -20.72 -39.93
N ASN A 329 14.30 -19.85 -39.02
CA ASN A 329 14.97 -18.60 -39.40
C ASN A 329 16.36 -18.86 -39.97
N ALA A 330 17.12 -19.81 -39.43
CA ALA A 330 18.41 -20.21 -39.98
C ALA A 330 18.28 -20.77 -41.43
N ASN A 331 17.34 -21.67 -41.66
CA ASN A 331 17.06 -22.20 -42.99
C ASN A 331 16.61 -21.11 -43.98
N LYS A 332 15.76 -20.18 -43.51
CA LYS A 332 15.32 -19.03 -44.32
C LYS A 332 16.49 -18.10 -44.64
N THR A 333 17.38 -17.85 -43.67
CA THR A 333 18.60 -17.05 -43.90
C THR A 333 19.48 -17.65 -44.96
N ALA A 334 19.70 -18.96 -44.93
CA ALA A 334 20.48 -19.66 -45.96
C ALA A 334 19.84 -19.55 -47.38
N GLN A 335 18.50 -19.71 -47.45
CA GLN A 335 17.76 -19.54 -48.70
C GLN A 335 17.85 -18.11 -49.25
N VAL A 336 17.73 -17.12 -48.36
CA VAL A 336 17.85 -15.70 -48.74
C VAL A 336 19.26 -15.42 -49.22
N ALA A 337 20.29 -15.89 -48.52
CA ALA A 337 21.68 -15.69 -48.89
C ALA A 337 22.00 -16.25 -50.29
N GLN A 338 21.47 -17.44 -50.62
CA GLN A 338 21.64 -18.03 -51.94
C GLN A 338 21.01 -17.18 -53.07
N LYS A 339 19.79 -16.67 -52.83
CA LYS A 339 19.11 -15.84 -53.84
C LYS A 339 19.72 -14.44 -53.98
N LEU A 340 20.33 -13.91 -52.92
CA LEU A 340 21.00 -12.59 -52.96
C LEU A 340 22.20 -12.56 -53.91
N ALA A 341 22.86 -13.69 -54.17
CA ALA A 341 24.06 -13.78 -54.99
C ALA A 341 23.91 -13.28 -56.44
N GLY A 342 22.68 -13.07 -56.91
CA GLY A 342 22.42 -12.56 -58.26
C GLY A 342 21.70 -11.21 -58.29
N LEU A 343 21.47 -10.56 -57.14
CA LEU A 343 20.70 -9.33 -57.04
C LEU A 343 21.63 -8.17 -56.65
N GLY A 344 21.51 -7.03 -57.37
CA GLY A 344 22.39 -5.89 -57.20
C GLY A 344 21.76 -4.71 -56.44
N THR A 345 20.42 -4.67 -56.35
CA THR A 345 19.70 -3.56 -55.74
C THR A 345 18.69 -4.04 -54.73
N ILE A 346 18.34 -3.16 -53.75
CA ILE A 346 17.37 -3.51 -52.72
C ILE A 346 15.95 -3.68 -53.30
N GLU A 347 15.65 -2.99 -54.39
CA GLU A 347 14.39 -3.09 -55.13
C GLU A 347 14.26 -4.46 -55.80
N GLU A 348 15.35 -4.96 -56.39
CA GLU A 348 15.40 -6.33 -56.94
C GLU A 348 15.20 -7.39 -55.85
N VAL A 349 15.78 -7.16 -54.66
CA VAL A 349 15.55 -8.03 -53.51
C VAL A 349 14.09 -7.99 -53.08
N GLY A 350 13.48 -6.81 -52.94
CA GLY A 350 12.05 -6.66 -52.63
C GLY A 350 11.18 -7.48 -53.62
N THR A 351 11.44 -7.35 -54.92
CA THR A 351 10.73 -8.05 -55.96
C THR A 351 10.93 -9.58 -55.88
N ALA A 352 12.17 -10.03 -55.74
CA ALA A 352 12.53 -11.45 -55.70
C ALA A 352 11.94 -12.22 -54.51
N PHE A 353 11.69 -11.52 -53.40
CA PHE A 353 11.12 -12.09 -52.16
C PHE A 353 9.67 -11.66 -51.90
N SER A 354 9.04 -10.89 -52.83
CA SER A 354 7.70 -10.33 -52.67
C SER A 354 7.57 -9.61 -51.30
N ALA A 355 8.58 -8.79 -50.95
CA ALA A 355 8.68 -8.05 -49.72
C ALA A 355 8.74 -6.55 -50.01
N ASP A 356 8.07 -5.76 -49.16
CA ASP A 356 8.09 -4.32 -49.28
C ASP A 356 9.44 -3.75 -48.85
N VAL A 357 9.98 -2.84 -49.67
CA VAL A 357 11.16 -2.06 -49.34
C VAL A 357 10.73 -0.82 -48.60
N THR A 358 11.14 -0.68 -47.34
CA THR A 358 10.78 0.44 -46.49
C THR A 358 12.03 1.24 -46.07
N SER A 359 11.97 2.56 -46.15
CA SER A 359 13.03 3.43 -45.65
C SER A 359 12.85 3.65 -44.15
N ARG A 360 13.94 3.56 -43.42
CA ARG A 360 14.01 3.88 -41.99
C ARG A 360 15.10 4.93 -41.74
N LYS A 361 14.75 5.98 -41.03
CA LYS A 361 15.65 7.07 -40.65
C LYS A 361 15.87 7.06 -39.14
N ASP A 362 16.93 7.69 -38.73
CA ASP A 362 17.26 7.95 -37.30
C ASP A 362 17.35 6.65 -36.45
N ILE A 363 17.88 5.57 -37.07
CA ILE A 363 18.15 4.34 -36.37
C ILE A 363 19.37 4.52 -35.48
N SER A 364 19.22 4.30 -34.19
CA SER A 364 20.30 4.38 -33.19
C SER A 364 20.32 3.16 -32.29
N PHE A 365 21.41 3.01 -31.53
CA PHE A 365 21.55 1.93 -30.55
C PHE A 365 20.70 2.14 -29.28
N SER A 366 20.03 3.28 -29.16
CA SER A 366 19.12 3.49 -28.06
C SER A 366 17.87 2.62 -28.22
N PRO A 367 17.53 1.76 -27.25
CA PRO A 367 16.32 0.94 -27.31
C PRO A 367 15.02 1.75 -27.43
N MET A 368 15.05 3.00 -26.99
CA MET A 368 13.90 3.90 -27.04
C MET A 368 13.70 4.57 -28.41
N SER A 369 14.78 4.76 -29.16
CA SER A 369 14.72 5.45 -30.47
C SER A 369 14.47 4.51 -31.64
N SER A 370 14.73 3.21 -31.50
CA SER A 370 14.54 2.23 -32.58
C SER A 370 13.87 0.92 -32.08
N PRO A 371 12.70 0.99 -31.43
CA PRO A 371 12.09 -0.20 -30.78
C PRO A 371 11.63 -1.26 -31.78
N SER A 372 11.51 -0.93 -33.05
CA SER A 372 11.07 -1.84 -34.11
C SER A 372 12.22 -2.51 -34.88
N VAL A 373 13.46 -2.11 -34.65
CA VAL A 373 14.64 -2.68 -35.31
C VAL A 373 15.27 -3.74 -34.39
N GLU A 374 15.46 -4.93 -34.95
CA GLU A 374 16.04 -6.03 -34.15
C GLU A 374 17.52 -5.82 -33.84
N PRO A 375 18.01 -6.25 -32.68
CA PRO A 375 19.43 -6.09 -32.29
C PRO A 375 20.43 -6.66 -33.31
N ALA A 376 20.09 -7.77 -33.94
CA ALA A 376 20.91 -8.38 -34.98
C ALA A 376 21.09 -7.46 -36.20
N VAL A 377 20.03 -6.75 -36.62
CA VAL A 377 20.07 -5.75 -37.70
C VAL A 377 20.89 -4.54 -37.29
N LEU A 378 20.73 -4.04 -36.07
CA LEU A 378 21.53 -2.94 -35.54
C LEU A 378 23.02 -3.29 -35.55
N GLY A 379 23.37 -4.50 -35.12
CA GLY A 379 24.75 -4.99 -35.16
C GLY A 379 25.32 -5.09 -36.59
N ALA A 380 24.50 -5.55 -37.56
CA ALA A 380 24.91 -5.62 -38.94
C ALA A 380 25.13 -4.23 -39.58
N ILE A 381 24.32 -3.24 -39.23
CA ILE A 381 24.45 -1.84 -39.71
C ILE A 381 25.84 -1.29 -39.38
N LEU A 382 26.40 -1.61 -38.21
CA LEU A 382 27.74 -1.11 -37.83
C LEU A 382 28.84 -1.56 -38.80
N ASN A 383 28.73 -2.80 -39.30
CA ASN A 383 29.74 -3.45 -40.14
C ASN A 383 29.50 -3.25 -41.65
N THR A 384 28.39 -2.58 -42.02
CA THR A 384 28.06 -2.30 -43.40
C THR A 384 28.54 -0.90 -43.81
N GLN A 385 29.11 -0.74 -44.97
CA GLN A 385 29.57 0.56 -45.50
C GLN A 385 28.41 1.32 -46.14
N VAL A 386 28.51 2.65 -46.15
CA VAL A 386 27.52 3.50 -46.82
C VAL A 386 27.48 3.17 -48.33
N GLY A 387 26.29 2.95 -48.86
CA GLY A 387 26.07 2.54 -50.24
C GLY A 387 26.03 1.03 -50.45
N GLU A 388 26.48 0.24 -49.47
CA GLU A 388 26.50 -1.23 -49.59
C GLU A 388 25.17 -1.83 -49.11
N MET A 389 24.84 -2.98 -49.74
CA MET A 389 23.73 -3.83 -49.36
C MET A 389 24.25 -4.93 -48.42
N SER A 390 23.54 -5.14 -47.33
CA SER A 390 23.87 -6.23 -46.38
C SER A 390 23.67 -7.61 -46.99
N GLY A 391 24.33 -8.61 -46.42
CA GLY A 391 23.91 -10.00 -46.60
C GLY A 391 22.57 -10.29 -45.88
N ALA A 392 22.18 -11.54 -45.89
CA ALA A 392 21.02 -12.01 -45.13
C ALA A 392 21.31 -11.97 -43.64
N VAL A 393 20.60 -11.13 -42.90
CA VAL A 393 20.74 -10.96 -41.43
C VAL A 393 19.62 -11.71 -40.73
N GLN A 394 19.99 -12.71 -39.95
CA GLN A 394 19.02 -13.48 -39.16
C GLN A 394 18.58 -12.69 -37.95
N GLY A 395 17.28 -12.43 -37.84
CA GLY A 395 16.63 -11.90 -36.64
C GLY A 395 15.78 -12.95 -35.95
N VAL A 396 15.16 -12.54 -34.86
CA VAL A 396 14.21 -13.37 -34.09
C VAL A 396 12.88 -13.49 -34.86
N ARG A 397 12.39 -12.38 -35.41
CA ARG A 397 11.11 -12.29 -36.10
C ARG A 397 11.18 -12.65 -37.59
N GLY A 398 12.37 -12.58 -38.17
CA GLY A 398 12.53 -12.84 -39.62
C GLY A 398 13.97 -12.72 -40.08
N VAL A 399 14.13 -12.69 -41.42
CA VAL A 399 15.40 -12.47 -42.09
C VAL A 399 15.34 -11.12 -42.77
N TYR A 400 16.38 -10.32 -42.58
CA TYR A 400 16.47 -8.93 -43.01
C TYR A 400 17.58 -8.76 -44.03
N VAL A 401 17.32 -7.93 -45.04
CA VAL A 401 18.30 -7.39 -45.97
C VAL A 401 18.09 -5.91 -46.02
N PHE A 402 19.15 -5.13 -45.93
CA PHE A 402 19.07 -3.68 -45.98
C PHE A 402 20.18 -3.10 -46.84
N LYS A 403 19.98 -1.88 -47.31
CA LYS A 403 21.03 -1.02 -47.90
C LYS A 403 21.26 0.14 -46.97
N LEU A 404 22.51 0.44 -46.68
CA LEU A 404 22.86 1.57 -45.85
C LEU A 404 23.09 2.83 -46.65
N ASP A 405 22.12 3.74 -46.67
CA ASP A 405 22.19 4.94 -47.48
C ASP A 405 23.06 6.04 -46.81
N ARG A 406 23.04 6.11 -45.48
CA ARG A 406 23.77 7.14 -44.72
C ARG A 406 24.17 6.64 -43.34
N LYS A 407 25.33 7.09 -42.88
CA LYS A 407 25.83 6.84 -41.54
C LYS A 407 26.44 8.12 -40.98
N ASP A 408 25.84 8.66 -39.97
CA ASP A 408 26.28 9.87 -39.31
C ASP A 408 26.86 9.55 -37.95
N ALA A 409 27.91 10.25 -37.54
CA ALA A 409 28.31 10.32 -36.17
C ALA A 409 27.23 11.13 -35.43
N GLY A 410 26.53 10.50 -34.48
CA GLY A 410 25.47 11.18 -33.74
C GLY A 410 26.03 12.35 -32.93
N ASN A 411 25.32 13.45 -32.93
CA ASN A 411 25.63 14.62 -32.10
C ASN A 411 25.28 14.39 -30.61
N PHE A 412 24.95 13.15 -30.24
CA PHE A 412 24.28 12.82 -28.98
C PHE A 412 25.23 12.34 -27.89
N PHE A 413 26.56 12.34 -28.11
CA PHE A 413 27.49 11.87 -27.12
C PHE A 413 28.64 12.85 -26.98
N THR A 414 28.44 13.84 -26.16
CA THR A 414 29.49 14.77 -25.74
C THR A 414 30.29 14.18 -24.59
N GLU A 415 31.43 14.79 -24.25
CA GLU A 415 32.21 14.39 -23.09
C GLU A 415 31.42 14.52 -21.78
N ASP A 416 30.50 15.50 -21.71
CA ASP A 416 29.63 15.71 -20.56
C ASP A 416 28.55 14.62 -20.48
N ASP A 417 27.97 14.17 -21.61
CA ASP A 417 27.05 13.03 -21.66
C ASP A 417 27.75 11.77 -21.20
N ALA A 418 29.02 11.55 -21.61
CA ALA A 418 29.82 10.41 -21.17
C ALA A 418 30.05 10.42 -19.65
N LYS A 419 30.41 11.57 -19.08
CA LYS A 419 30.56 11.77 -17.64
C LYS A 419 29.25 11.51 -16.89
N GLN A 420 28.15 12.07 -17.38
CA GLN A 420 26.83 11.91 -16.78
C GLN A 420 26.38 10.43 -16.80
N TYR A 421 26.54 9.75 -17.94
CA TYR A 421 26.25 8.33 -18.07
C TYR A 421 27.12 7.47 -17.15
N THR A 422 28.41 7.75 -17.07
CA THR A 422 29.33 7.04 -16.19
C THR A 422 28.97 7.23 -14.73
N THR A 423 28.60 8.45 -14.34
CA THR A 423 28.15 8.76 -12.97
C THR A 423 26.86 8.02 -12.64
N GLN A 424 25.86 8.04 -13.52
CA GLN A 424 24.62 7.30 -13.34
C GLN A 424 24.86 5.78 -13.24
N LYS A 425 25.73 5.25 -14.10
CA LYS A 425 26.10 3.83 -14.08
C LYS A 425 26.81 3.45 -12.79
N ALA A 426 27.70 4.30 -12.30
CA ALA A 426 28.39 4.09 -11.03
C ALA A 426 27.42 4.11 -9.84
N GLN A 427 26.48 5.05 -9.83
CA GLN A 427 25.41 5.11 -8.82
C GLN A 427 24.53 3.86 -8.85
N TYR A 428 24.09 3.43 -10.03
CA TYR A 428 23.31 2.20 -10.19
C TYR A 428 24.10 0.97 -9.74
N SER A 429 25.39 0.87 -10.15
CA SER A 429 26.25 -0.25 -9.75
C SER A 429 26.49 -0.28 -8.24
N SER A 430 26.55 0.88 -7.59
CA SER A 430 26.71 0.93 -6.12
C SER A 430 25.53 0.32 -5.38
N GLN A 431 24.31 0.42 -5.94
CA GLN A 431 23.12 -0.20 -5.36
C GLN A 431 23.13 -1.73 -5.47
N LEU A 432 23.90 -2.29 -6.41
CA LEU A 432 24.03 -3.73 -6.62
C LEU A 432 25.09 -4.38 -5.75
N ILE A 433 25.94 -3.61 -5.06
CA ILE A 433 27.04 -4.14 -4.25
C ILE A 433 26.52 -5.12 -3.19
N ILE A 434 25.52 -4.70 -2.41
CA ILE A 434 24.97 -5.54 -1.33
C ILE A 434 24.31 -6.81 -1.88
N PRO A 435 23.40 -6.76 -2.87
CA PRO A 435 22.85 -7.97 -3.48
C PRO A 435 23.91 -8.93 -4.03
N VAL A 436 24.93 -8.41 -4.73
CA VAL A 436 26.04 -9.22 -5.27
C VAL A 436 26.87 -9.85 -4.16
N MET A 437 27.16 -9.11 -3.09
CA MET A 437 27.86 -9.66 -1.93
C MET A 437 27.05 -10.73 -1.20
N GLN A 438 25.74 -10.53 -1.09
CA GLN A 438 24.83 -11.53 -0.49
C GLN A 438 24.79 -12.81 -1.33
N GLU A 439 24.72 -12.70 -2.65
CA GLU A 439 24.76 -13.82 -3.58
C GLU A 439 26.13 -14.56 -3.50
N ALA A 440 27.23 -13.81 -3.52
CA ALA A 440 28.58 -14.38 -3.41
C ALA A 440 28.88 -15.05 -2.07
N ALA A 441 28.25 -14.58 -1.00
CA ALA A 441 28.40 -15.12 0.35
C ALA A 441 27.43 -16.29 0.64
N ASP A 442 26.60 -16.71 -0.33
CA ASP A 442 25.56 -17.74 -0.18
C ASP A 442 24.67 -17.50 1.06
N VAL A 443 24.29 -16.24 1.27
CA VAL A 443 23.47 -15.86 2.43
C VAL A 443 22.08 -16.47 2.30
N LYS A 444 21.73 -17.32 3.27
CA LYS A 444 20.38 -17.86 3.40
C LYS A 444 19.58 -16.97 4.31
N ASP A 445 18.57 -16.29 3.75
CA ASP A 445 17.63 -15.47 4.50
C ASP A 445 16.32 -16.20 4.71
N ASP A 446 16.17 -16.83 5.86
CA ASP A 446 14.95 -17.56 6.25
C ASP A 446 13.90 -16.63 6.90
N ARG A 447 14.16 -15.33 7.04
CA ARG A 447 13.23 -14.39 7.69
C ARG A 447 11.88 -14.36 6.99
N ALA A 448 11.86 -14.40 5.66
CA ALA A 448 10.63 -14.44 4.86
C ALA A 448 9.68 -15.58 5.24
N ARG A 449 10.19 -16.65 5.90
CA ARG A 449 9.41 -17.78 6.38
C ARG A 449 8.73 -17.51 7.73
N TYR A 450 9.27 -16.60 8.53
CA TYR A 450 8.85 -16.36 9.91
C TYR A 450 8.22 -14.98 10.13
N PHE A 451 8.60 -14.01 9.30
CA PHE A 451 8.16 -12.61 9.31
C PHE A 451 7.60 -12.21 7.90
#